data_83ddbe2782009912b37f7c055c687e7e
#
_entry.id   83ddbe2782009912b37f7c055c687e7e
#
_cell.length_a   1.000
_cell.length_b   1.000
_cell.length_c   1.000
_cell.angle_alpha   90.00
_cell.angle_beta   90.00
_cell.angle_gamma   90.00
#
_symmetry.space_group_name_H-M   'P 1'
#
loop_
_entity.id
_entity.type
_entity.pdbx_description
1 polymer ?
#
loop_
_entity_poly.entity_id
_entity_poly.type
_entity_poly.pdbx_seq_one_letter_code
_entity_poly.pdbx_strand_id
1 'polypeptide(L)'
;MGSMQPAKMRWENLLSPHRLDFRDGKIRLPEGDPHPSPDGRSPFQIDVDRIIFSSSFRRLQNKTQVHPLSENDHVHTRLTHTIEVGSVGQSLGLMAGAHIVKHLPKDSPITIADIGYMVQAACLAHDIGNPPFGHSGEDAINEWFTTSRLAKEELTGRLTGPELEDL
;
A
#
# COMPACT_ATOMS: atom_id res chain seq x y z
N MET A 1 33.92 -13.58 -11.65
CA MET A 1 32.55 -13.02 -11.66
C MET A 1 31.63 -14.05 -11.00
N GLY A 2 31.41 -13.92 -9.70
CA GLY A 2 30.48 -14.80 -8.98
C GLY A 2 29.04 -14.38 -9.31
N SER A 3 28.25 -15.29 -9.88
CA SER A 3 26.81 -15.08 -10.07
C SER A 3 26.17 -14.94 -8.69
N MET A 4 25.78 -13.74 -8.29
CA MET A 4 24.86 -13.55 -7.18
C MET A 4 23.55 -14.23 -7.57
N GLN A 5 23.28 -15.40 -6.99
CA GLN A 5 21.95 -15.95 -7.06
C GLN A 5 21.01 -14.96 -6.33
N PRO A 6 19.86 -14.60 -6.93
CA PRO A 6 18.90 -13.74 -6.25
C PRO A 6 18.51 -14.40 -4.93
N ALA A 7 18.55 -13.62 -3.85
CA ALA A 7 18.17 -14.09 -2.53
C ALA A 7 16.75 -14.67 -2.60
N LYS A 8 16.60 -15.93 -2.18
CA LYS A 8 15.30 -16.62 -2.22
C LYS A 8 14.34 -15.85 -1.32
N MET A 9 13.25 -15.37 -1.91
CA MET A 9 12.21 -14.63 -1.19
C MET A 9 11.59 -15.53 -0.10
N ARG A 10 11.52 -15.04 1.12
CA ARG A 10 10.99 -15.78 2.28
C ARG A 10 9.74 -15.07 2.81
N TRP A 11 8.68 -15.84 3.06
CA TRP A 11 7.42 -15.32 3.55
C TRP A 11 7.56 -14.57 4.89
N GLU A 12 8.44 -15.02 5.77
CA GLU A 12 8.68 -14.38 7.07
C GLU A 12 9.18 -12.94 6.94
N ASN A 13 9.90 -12.63 5.86
CA ASN A 13 10.40 -11.29 5.60
C ASN A 13 9.34 -10.39 4.96
N LEU A 14 8.39 -10.98 4.20
CA LEU A 14 7.32 -10.24 3.52
C LEU A 14 6.13 -9.95 4.44
N LEU A 15 5.84 -10.85 5.39
CA LEU A 15 4.68 -10.78 6.25
C LEU A 15 5.02 -10.21 7.64
N SER A 16 5.86 -9.17 7.67
CA SER A 16 6.23 -8.54 8.94
C SER A 16 5.08 -7.74 9.55
N PRO A 17 4.69 -8.01 10.80
CA PRO A 17 3.71 -7.20 11.53
C PRO A 17 4.30 -5.87 12.04
N HIS A 18 5.62 -5.70 11.97
CA HIS A 18 6.28 -4.48 12.44
C HIS A 18 6.00 -3.31 11.50
N ARG A 19 5.75 -2.16 12.09
CA ARG A 19 5.59 -0.89 11.38
C ARG A 19 6.78 -0.01 11.62
N LEU A 20 7.18 0.67 10.55
CA LEU A 20 8.21 1.69 10.67
C LEU A 20 7.63 2.93 11.36
N ASP A 21 8.30 3.40 12.38
CA ASP A 21 7.99 4.67 13.04
C ASP A 21 9.00 5.71 12.58
N PHE A 22 8.49 6.84 12.11
CA PHE A 22 9.34 7.94 11.66
C PHE A 22 9.35 9.03 12.74
N ARG A 23 10.44 9.11 13.48
CA ARG A 23 10.67 10.16 14.51
C ARG A 23 12.04 10.79 14.33
N ASP A 24 12.09 12.09 14.51
CA ASP A 24 13.35 12.88 14.45
C ASP A 24 14.14 12.68 13.15
N GLY A 25 13.45 12.55 12.01
CA GLY A 25 14.08 12.34 10.71
C GLY A 25 14.70 10.94 10.54
N LYS A 26 14.38 9.98 11.42
CA LYS A 26 14.90 8.60 11.34
C LYS A 26 13.78 7.58 11.35
N ILE A 27 13.96 6.57 10.52
CA ILE A 27 13.09 5.38 10.51
C ILE A 27 13.56 4.46 11.64
N ARG A 28 12.63 4.05 12.50
CA ARG A 28 12.88 3.12 13.60
C ARG A 28 11.87 1.99 13.56
N LEU A 29 12.31 0.80 13.91
CA LEU A 29 11.42 -0.28 14.28
C LEU A 29 10.95 -0.03 15.72
N PRO A 30 9.64 -0.05 16.01
CA PRO A 30 9.14 0.04 17.38
C PRO A 30 9.71 -1.11 18.22
N GLU A 31 10.03 -0.83 19.47
CA GLU A 31 10.40 -1.87 20.43
C GLU A 31 9.15 -2.63 20.86
N GLY A 32 9.23 -3.96 20.91
CA GLY A 32 8.18 -4.84 21.38
C GLY A 32 7.49 -5.66 20.28
N ASP A 33 6.70 -6.64 20.74
CA ASP A 33 5.89 -7.47 19.85
C ASP A 33 4.62 -6.69 19.43
N PRO A 34 4.38 -6.49 18.14
CA PRO A 34 3.16 -5.84 17.65
C PRO A 34 1.89 -6.69 17.85
N HIS A 35 2.01 -7.96 18.27
CA HIS A 35 0.93 -8.89 18.46
C HIS A 35 0.79 -9.41 19.89
N PRO A 36 -0.44 -9.49 20.43
CA PRO A 36 -1.66 -8.82 19.95
C PRO A 36 -1.73 -7.36 20.40
N SER A 37 -2.45 -6.54 19.65
CA SER A 37 -2.82 -5.19 20.09
C SER A 37 -3.63 -5.27 21.40
N PRO A 38 -3.59 -4.26 22.29
CA PRO A 38 -4.33 -4.26 23.55
C PRO A 38 -5.85 -4.50 23.41
N ASP A 39 -6.42 -4.21 22.26
CA ASP A 39 -7.83 -4.41 21.92
C ASP A 39 -8.12 -5.73 21.16
N GLY A 40 -7.10 -6.58 20.99
CA GLY A 40 -7.22 -7.88 20.32
C GLY A 40 -7.25 -7.84 18.81
N ARG A 41 -7.15 -6.65 18.16
CA ARG A 41 -7.08 -6.53 16.70
C ARG A 41 -5.67 -6.85 16.21
N SER A 42 -5.59 -7.48 15.03
CA SER A 42 -4.32 -7.66 14.37
C SER A 42 -3.76 -6.33 13.86
N PRO A 43 -2.43 -6.15 13.77
CA PRO A 43 -1.82 -4.98 13.17
C PRO A 43 -2.32 -4.70 11.74
N PHE A 44 -2.58 -5.73 10.96
CA PHE A 44 -3.07 -5.60 9.58
C PHE A 44 -4.53 -5.14 9.52
N GLN A 45 -5.35 -5.56 10.48
CA GLN A 45 -6.71 -5.03 10.63
C GLN A 45 -6.68 -3.54 10.99
N ILE A 46 -5.77 -3.14 11.87
CA ILE A 46 -5.57 -1.72 12.23
C ILE A 46 -5.16 -0.90 11.01
N ASP A 47 -4.38 -1.47 10.07
CA ASP A 47 -4.03 -0.76 8.83
C ASP A 47 -5.23 -0.52 7.93
N VAL A 48 -6.11 -1.50 7.79
CA VAL A 48 -7.40 -1.33 7.08
C VAL A 48 -8.18 -0.17 7.68
N ASP A 49 -8.33 -0.15 9.01
CA ASP A 49 -9.03 0.93 9.72
C ASP A 49 -8.36 2.30 9.45
N ARG A 50 -7.04 2.39 9.55
CA ARG A 50 -6.29 3.62 9.29
C ARG A 50 -6.49 4.16 7.88
N ILE A 51 -6.52 3.28 6.88
CA ILE A 51 -6.78 3.66 5.49
C ILE A 51 -8.19 4.23 5.36
N ILE A 52 -9.20 3.50 5.84
CA ILE A 52 -10.62 3.90 5.74
C ILE A 52 -10.89 5.24 6.45
N PHE A 53 -10.26 5.47 7.60
CA PHE A 53 -10.43 6.71 8.36
C PHE A 53 -9.54 7.87 7.87
N SER A 54 -8.64 7.62 6.91
CA SER A 54 -7.79 8.68 6.37
C SER A 54 -8.58 9.71 5.56
N SER A 55 -8.15 10.96 5.59
CA SER A 55 -8.73 12.02 4.76
C SER A 55 -8.53 11.77 3.27
N SER A 56 -7.41 11.14 2.90
CA SER A 56 -7.07 10.80 1.52
C SER A 56 -8.05 9.79 0.93
N PHE A 57 -8.40 8.75 1.69
CA PHE A 57 -9.41 7.76 1.29
C PHE A 57 -10.79 8.40 1.11
N ARG A 58 -11.22 9.24 2.06
CA ARG A 58 -12.53 9.94 1.99
C ARG A 58 -12.65 10.87 0.78
N ARG A 59 -11.54 11.47 0.32
CA ARG A 59 -11.51 12.31 -0.88
C ARG A 59 -11.84 11.57 -2.17
N LEU A 60 -11.71 10.23 -2.20
CA LEU A 60 -12.09 9.40 -3.35
C LEU A 60 -13.60 9.52 -3.68
N GLN A 61 -14.44 9.88 -2.71
CA GLN A 61 -15.87 10.11 -2.93
C GLN A 61 -16.14 11.22 -3.97
N ASN A 62 -15.30 12.24 -4.02
CA ASN A 62 -15.46 13.39 -4.91
C ASN A 62 -14.79 13.20 -6.27
N LYS A 63 -14.21 12.02 -6.52
CA LYS A 63 -13.59 11.67 -7.80
C LYS A 63 -14.50 10.70 -8.56
N THR A 64 -14.99 11.14 -9.72
CA THR A 64 -15.77 10.27 -10.62
C THR A 64 -14.85 9.35 -11.40
N GLN A 65 -15.30 8.12 -11.66
CA GLN A 65 -14.48 7.15 -12.40
C GLN A 65 -14.67 7.23 -13.91
N VAL A 66 -15.85 7.64 -14.40
CA VAL A 66 -16.17 7.58 -15.84
C VAL A 66 -16.79 8.86 -16.40
N HIS A 67 -17.80 9.46 -15.76
CA HIS A 67 -18.45 10.69 -16.24
C HIS A 67 -18.95 11.58 -15.10
N PRO A 68 -18.65 12.90 -15.12
CA PRO A 68 -19.07 13.83 -14.06
C PRO A 68 -20.54 14.27 -14.14
N LEU A 69 -21.28 13.90 -15.18
CA LEU A 69 -22.64 14.37 -15.46
C LEU A 69 -23.60 13.18 -15.63
N SER A 70 -23.67 12.29 -14.63
CA SER A 70 -24.68 11.24 -14.62
C SER A 70 -25.97 11.77 -13.99
N GLU A 71 -27.08 11.70 -14.70
CA GLU A 71 -28.43 12.01 -14.20
C GLU A 71 -29.01 10.92 -13.26
N ASN A 72 -28.26 9.83 -13.05
CA ASN A 72 -28.64 8.71 -12.20
C ASN A 72 -27.89 8.71 -10.88
N ASP A 73 -28.58 8.36 -9.79
CA ASP A 73 -28.04 8.19 -8.44
C ASP A 73 -26.99 7.05 -8.32
N HIS A 74 -26.85 6.22 -9.35
CA HIS A 74 -25.79 5.21 -9.48
C HIS A 74 -24.47 5.80 -10.00
N VAL A 75 -23.97 6.85 -9.34
CA VAL A 75 -22.65 7.39 -9.67
C VAL A 75 -21.58 6.46 -9.12
N HIS A 76 -20.86 5.77 -10.01
CA HIS A 76 -19.70 4.95 -9.64
C HIS A 76 -18.54 5.89 -9.31
N THR A 77 -18.36 6.17 -8.03
CA THR A 77 -17.24 6.97 -7.54
C THR A 77 -16.00 6.09 -7.35
N ARG A 78 -14.81 6.69 -7.31
CA ARG A 78 -13.58 5.96 -6.96
C ARG A 78 -13.69 5.33 -5.57
N LEU A 79 -14.42 5.92 -4.65
CA LEU A 79 -14.66 5.36 -3.32
C LEU A 79 -15.44 4.05 -3.38
N THR A 80 -16.56 4.01 -4.12
CA THR A 80 -17.36 2.79 -4.25
C THR A 80 -16.57 1.68 -4.92
N HIS A 81 -15.87 1.99 -6.01
CA HIS A 81 -14.96 1.05 -6.68
C HIS A 81 -13.90 0.49 -5.72
N THR A 82 -13.23 1.35 -4.98
CA THR A 82 -12.17 0.94 -4.06
C THR A 82 -12.69 0.02 -2.94
N ILE A 83 -13.92 0.26 -2.45
CA ILE A 83 -14.56 -0.60 -1.45
C ILE A 83 -14.87 -1.98 -2.05
N GLU A 84 -15.39 -2.03 -3.28
CA GLU A 84 -15.67 -3.30 -3.99
C GLU A 84 -14.39 -4.09 -4.23
N VAL A 85 -13.34 -3.44 -4.74
CA VAL A 85 -12.00 -4.03 -4.92
C VAL A 85 -11.44 -4.54 -3.60
N GLY A 86 -11.60 -3.78 -2.51
CA GLY A 86 -11.20 -4.17 -1.16
C GLY A 86 -11.91 -5.44 -0.66
N SER A 87 -13.21 -5.57 -0.93
CA SER A 87 -14.00 -6.74 -0.56
C SER A 87 -13.57 -8.00 -1.31
N VAL A 88 -13.38 -7.88 -2.63
CA VAL A 88 -12.89 -8.98 -3.47
C VAL A 88 -11.45 -9.35 -3.06
N GLY A 89 -10.60 -8.33 -2.86
CA GLY A 89 -9.21 -8.53 -2.43
C GLY A 89 -9.11 -9.28 -1.11
N GLN A 90 -9.95 -8.95 -0.11
CA GLN A 90 -10.00 -9.69 1.15
C GLN A 90 -10.32 -11.16 0.93
N SER A 91 -11.33 -11.47 0.10
CA SER A 91 -11.72 -12.84 -0.21
C SER A 91 -10.59 -13.62 -0.87
N LEU A 92 -9.91 -13.02 -1.84
CA LEU A 92 -8.74 -13.63 -2.50
C LEU A 92 -7.57 -13.80 -1.52
N GLY A 93 -7.36 -12.82 -0.64
CA GLY A 93 -6.34 -12.89 0.41
C GLY A 93 -6.58 -14.04 1.40
N LEU A 94 -7.82 -14.29 1.80
CA LEU A 94 -8.19 -15.43 2.65
C LEU A 94 -7.91 -16.77 1.94
N MET A 95 -8.27 -16.87 0.66
CA MET A 95 -8.02 -18.08 -0.14
C MET A 95 -6.51 -18.35 -0.30
N ALA A 96 -5.72 -17.33 -0.64
CA ALA A 96 -4.27 -17.44 -0.74
C ALA A 96 -3.64 -17.74 0.63
N GLY A 97 -4.14 -17.11 1.69
CA GLY A 97 -3.70 -17.28 3.07
C GLY A 97 -3.77 -18.73 3.55
N ALA A 98 -4.80 -19.47 3.14
CA ALA A 98 -4.94 -20.89 3.45
C ALA A 98 -3.77 -21.76 2.91
N HIS A 99 -3.10 -21.30 1.85
CA HIS A 99 -1.89 -21.94 1.32
C HIS A 99 -0.63 -21.38 1.97
N ILE A 100 -0.51 -20.06 2.10
CA ILE A 100 0.70 -19.37 2.57
C ILE A 100 1.03 -19.76 4.01
N VAL A 101 0.04 -19.80 4.91
CA VAL A 101 0.22 -20.14 6.33
C VAL A 101 0.86 -21.51 6.52
N LYS A 102 0.63 -22.46 5.61
CA LYS A 102 1.26 -23.80 5.66
C LYS A 102 2.78 -23.77 5.45
N HIS A 103 3.30 -22.69 4.88
CA HIS A 103 4.73 -22.51 4.58
C HIS A 103 5.43 -21.62 5.59
N LEU A 104 4.69 -21.07 6.57
CA LEU A 104 5.24 -20.28 7.67
C LEU A 104 5.77 -21.19 8.78
N PRO A 105 6.71 -20.70 9.60
CA PRO A 105 7.10 -21.36 10.85
C PRO A 105 5.89 -21.64 11.74
N LYS A 106 5.94 -22.73 12.50
CA LYS A 106 4.82 -23.14 13.37
C LYS A 106 4.49 -22.14 14.48
N ASP A 107 5.45 -21.34 14.88
CA ASP A 107 5.38 -20.28 15.88
C ASP A 107 5.07 -18.91 15.26
N SER A 108 4.82 -18.83 13.95
CA SER A 108 4.44 -17.59 13.28
C SER A 108 3.12 -17.06 13.83
N PRO A 109 3.06 -15.78 14.24
CA PRO A 109 1.82 -15.16 14.70
C PRO A 109 0.84 -14.84 13.56
N ILE A 110 1.26 -14.98 12.31
CA ILE A 110 0.48 -14.63 11.12
C ILE A 110 -0.63 -15.64 10.88
N THR A 111 -1.84 -15.16 10.76
CA THR A 111 -3.04 -15.95 10.51
C THR A 111 -3.54 -15.81 9.06
N ILE A 112 -4.45 -16.67 8.65
CA ILE A 112 -5.15 -16.54 7.35
C ILE A 112 -5.86 -15.19 7.25
N ALA A 113 -6.48 -14.73 8.34
CA ALA A 113 -7.17 -13.46 8.39
C ALA A 113 -6.23 -12.27 8.17
N ASP A 114 -5.00 -12.34 8.70
CA ASP A 114 -4.00 -11.29 8.50
C ASP A 114 -3.63 -11.11 7.04
N ILE A 115 -3.49 -12.20 6.30
CA ILE A 115 -3.23 -12.16 4.85
C ILE A 115 -4.44 -11.56 4.12
N GLY A 116 -5.66 -11.90 4.54
CA GLY A 116 -6.88 -11.25 4.05
C GLY A 116 -6.86 -9.73 4.25
N TYR A 117 -6.52 -9.27 5.45
CA TYR A 117 -6.42 -7.83 5.77
C TYR A 117 -5.29 -7.13 5.01
N MET A 118 -4.13 -7.77 4.82
CA MET A 118 -3.04 -7.21 4.02
C MET A 118 -3.47 -6.94 2.58
N VAL A 119 -4.10 -7.92 1.93
CA VAL A 119 -4.59 -7.75 0.55
C VAL A 119 -5.71 -6.72 0.49
N GLN A 120 -6.64 -6.72 1.46
CA GLN A 120 -7.69 -5.72 1.57
C GLN A 120 -7.11 -4.31 1.71
N ALA A 121 -6.13 -4.11 2.59
CA ALA A 121 -5.48 -2.82 2.80
C ALA A 121 -4.82 -2.30 1.52
N ALA A 122 -4.09 -3.16 0.80
CA ALA A 122 -3.48 -2.83 -0.48
C ALA A 122 -4.54 -2.43 -1.53
N CYS A 123 -5.63 -3.20 -1.60
CA CYS A 123 -6.76 -2.90 -2.49
C CYS A 123 -7.45 -1.57 -2.14
N LEU A 124 -7.64 -1.25 -0.85
CA LEU A 124 -8.21 0.01 -0.42
C LEU A 124 -7.29 1.21 -0.69
N ALA A 125 -5.98 0.99 -0.70
CA ALA A 125 -5.00 2.05 -0.89
C ALA A 125 -4.68 2.35 -2.37
N HIS A 126 -5.03 1.44 -3.31
CA HIS A 126 -4.55 1.49 -4.70
C HIS A 126 -4.86 2.79 -5.46
N ASP A 127 -5.99 3.43 -5.15
CA ASP A 127 -6.43 4.67 -5.80
C ASP A 127 -6.07 5.94 -4.99
N ILE A 128 -5.44 5.79 -3.82
CA ILE A 128 -5.02 6.92 -2.98
C ILE A 128 -3.79 7.58 -3.61
N GLY A 129 -3.88 8.90 -3.81
CA GLY A 129 -2.74 9.68 -4.32
C GLY A 129 -2.66 9.79 -5.83
N ASN A 130 -3.53 9.14 -6.58
CA ASN A 130 -3.58 9.28 -8.03
C ASN A 130 -3.70 10.76 -8.45
N PRO A 131 -2.86 11.24 -9.39
CA PRO A 131 -2.89 12.62 -9.84
C PRO A 131 -4.19 12.92 -10.60
N PRO A 132 -4.56 14.21 -10.78
CA PRO A 132 -5.62 14.59 -11.69
C PRO A 132 -5.26 14.17 -13.12
N PHE A 133 -6.26 13.89 -13.93
CA PHE A 133 -6.15 13.46 -15.34
C PHE A 133 -5.60 12.04 -15.57
N GLY A 134 -5.55 11.17 -14.52
CA GLY A 134 -5.17 9.76 -14.64
C GLY A 134 -3.76 9.59 -15.25
N HIS A 135 -3.60 8.66 -16.19
CA HIS A 135 -2.32 8.35 -16.83
C HIS A 135 -1.63 9.57 -17.48
N SER A 136 -2.41 10.48 -18.08
CA SER A 136 -1.80 11.71 -18.64
C SER A 136 -1.18 12.61 -17.56
N GLY A 137 -1.76 12.59 -16.35
CA GLY A 137 -1.18 13.30 -15.20
C GLY A 137 0.07 12.60 -14.67
N GLU A 138 0.08 11.27 -14.63
CA GLU A 138 1.25 10.48 -14.27
C GLU A 138 2.40 10.68 -15.26
N ASP A 139 2.10 10.62 -16.56
CA ASP A 139 3.07 10.87 -17.63
C ASP A 139 3.68 12.28 -17.52
N ALA A 140 2.86 13.29 -17.28
CA ALA A 140 3.32 14.66 -17.12
C ALA A 140 4.23 14.85 -15.90
N ILE A 141 3.92 14.17 -14.78
CA ILE A 141 4.75 14.16 -13.58
C ILE A 141 6.09 13.47 -13.88
N ASN A 142 6.03 12.29 -14.49
CA ASN A 142 7.23 11.53 -14.85
C ASN A 142 8.12 12.32 -15.83
N GLU A 143 7.53 12.90 -16.88
CA GLU A 143 8.26 13.76 -17.82
C GLU A 143 8.94 14.94 -17.11
N TRP A 144 8.24 15.59 -16.17
CA TRP A 144 8.81 16.70 -15.43
C TRP A 144 10.02 16.27 -14.58
N PHE A 145 9.93 15.16 -13.87
CA PHE A 145 11.05 14.67 -13.05
C PHE A 145 12.24 14.20 -13.90
N THR A 146 12.00 13.60 -15.07
CA THR A 146 13.06 13.07 -15.93
C THR A 146 13.72 14.15 -16.80
N THR A 147 12.99 15.18 -17.23
CA THR A 147 13.47 16.19 -18.19
C THR A 147 13.80 17.53 -17.55
N SER A 148 13.15 17.90 -16.45
CA SER A 148 13.33 19.21 -15.83
C SER A 148 14.71 19.37 -15.19
N ARG A 149 15.42 20.45 -15.58
CA ARG A 149 16.69 20.81 -14.94
C ARG A 149 16.52 21.12 -13.46
N LEU A 150 15.40 21.78 -13.07
CA LEU A 150 15.09 22.11 -11.68
C LEU A 150 14.88 20.85 -10.85
N ALA A 151 14.14 19.86 -11.38
CA ALA A 151 13.96 18.60 -10.69
C ALA A 151 15.31 17.91 -10.43
N LYS A 152 16.18 17.84 -11.43
CA LYS A 152 17.52 17.24 -11.31
C LYS A 152 18.40 17.97 -10.31
N GLU A 153 18.44 19.30 -10.33
CA GLU A 153 19.24 20.11 -9.42
C GLU A 153 18.75 19.98 -7.96
N GLU A 154 17.43 19.96 -7.72
CA GLU A 154 16.86 19.84 -6.39
C GLU A 154 16.95 18.41 -5.82
N LEU A 155 16.79 17.38 -6.66
CA LEU A 155 16.74 16.00 -6.24
C LEU A 155 18.12 15.39 -6.06
N THR A 156 19.10 15.70 -6.92
CA THR A 156 20.47 15.17 -6.82
C THR A 156 21.18 15.53 -5.52
N GLY A 157 20.75 16.59 -4.84
CA GLY A 157 21.29 16.98 -3.53
C GLY A 157 20.56 16.36 -2.32
N ARG A 158 19.41 15.69 -2.54
CA ARG A 158 18.53 15.21 -1.46
C ARG A 158 18.26 13.73 -1.49
N LEU A 159 18.39 13.09 -2.63
CA LEU A 159 18.13 11.66 -2.83
C LEU A 159 19.43 10.89 -2.99
N THR A 160 19.43 9.66 -2.53
CA THR A 160 20.51 8.69 -2.76
C THR A 160 20.44 8.10 -4.17
N GLY A 161 21.52 7.46 -4.64
CA GLY A 161 21.56 6.83 -5.96
C GLY A 161 20.38 5.90 -6.25
N PRO A 162 20.04 4.94 -5.35
CA PRO A 162 18.87 4.07 -5.53
C PRO A 162 17.53 4.81 -5.60
N GLU A 163 17.35 5.87 -4.80
CA GLU A 163 16.11 6.66 -4.82
C GLU A 163 15.95 7.49 -6.10
N LEU A 164 17.05 7.81 -6.77
CA LEU A 164 17.05 8.48 -8.07
C LEU A 164 16.76 7.52 -9.25
N GLU A 165 17.06 6.23 -9.08
CA GLU A 165 16.76 5.20 -10.07
C GLU A 165 15.27 4.80 -10.07
N ASP A 166 14.56 5.06 -8.97
CA ASP A 166 13.13 4.76 -8.78
C ASP A 166 12.19 5.90 -9.27
N LEU A 167 12.74 7.03 -9.74
CA LEU A 167 12.01 8.17 -10.32
C LEU A 167 11.87 8.04 -11.83
#